data_814c4e7cb81721cc513b6ceea9e70bbb
#
_entry.id   814c4e7cb81721cc513b6ceea9e70bbb
#
_cell.length_a   1.000
_cell.length_b   1.000
_cell.length_c   1.000
_cell.angle_alpha   90.00
_cell.angle_beta   90.00
_cell.angle_gamma   90.00
#
_symmetry.space_group_name_H-M   'P 1'
#
loop_
_entity.id
_entity.type
_entity.pdbx_description
1 polymer ?
#
loop_
_entity_poly.entity_id
_entity_poly.type
_entity_poly.pdbx_seq_one_letter_code
_entity_poly.pdbx_strand_id
1 'polypeptide(L)'
;MPVLNEAPQLERCLRAVAQQSYPAIIEVVLADGGSTDETRSVASGFANVKIVENPRRIRPAGLNVAIAAASGEIIVRVDARTAFAPDYVERCVTSLDRSGAAIVGGQMRYEADTASQRGIVAAMTSRLGAGPAAFRREGGQPRFVDTVYLGAFRASTIREMGGYDEWSGGNEDAELNWRAQDFGGVYLDPSIKSWYLGREGLGALARQFYRYGHNRARTIRKHPRSLSYRQLAVPALFLGLVSPRRRQVLVAYVVAVLARGALELVSDPPAVPTLVASFPTMHAAWGLGFLRGITRRAELGRSKMTLPGAAASGSSKDGPAPLSSRWQ
;
A
#
# COMPACT_ATOMS: atom_id res chain seq x y z
N MET A 1 2.33 -11.82 -7.64
CA MET A 1 2.30 -12.01 -6.17
C MET A 1 3.72 -12.31 -5.67
N PRO A 2 4.36 -11.49 -4.82
CA PRO A 2 5.60 -11.84 -4.13
C PRO A 2 5.30 -12.62 -2.85
N VAL A 3 6.06 -13.68 -2.56
CA VAL A 3 5.91 -14.51 -1.35
C VAL A 3 7.26 -14.84 -0.73
N LEU A 4 7.24 -15.04 0.60
CA LEU A 4 8.35 -15.60 1.38
C LEU A 4 7.78 -16.15 2.69
N ASN A 5 7.75 -17.48 2.82
CA ASN A 5 7.21 -18.22 3.98
C ASN A 5 5.77 -17.79 4.31
N GLU A 6 4.84 -18.01 3.37
CA GLU A 6 3.44 -17.61 3.46
C GLU A 6 2.46 -18.79 3.28
N ALA A 7 2.92 -20.04 3.47
CA ALA A 7 2.13 -21.24 3.20
C ALA A 7 0.68 -21.20 3.75
N PRO A 8 0.43 -20.84 5.03
CA PRO A 8 -0.93 -20.87 5.59
C PRO A 8 -1.89 -19.88 4.92
N GLN A 9 -1.39 -18.72 4.50
CA GLN A 9 -2.20 -17.65 3.89
C GLN A 9 -2.32 -17.82 2.38
N LEU A 10 -1.29 -18.41 1.75
CA LEU A 10 -1.20 -18.56 0.31
C LEU A 10 -2.31 -19.45 -0.25
N GLU A 11 -2.60 -20.57 0.39
CA GLU A 11 -3.65 -21.48 -0.05
C GLU A 11 -5.02 -20.79 -0.11
N ARG A 12 -5.39 -20.07 0.97
CA ARG A 12 -6.63 -19.29 1.03
C ARG A 12 -6.69 -18.24 -0.09
N CYS A 13 -5.58 -17.56 -0.32
CA CYS A 13 -5.48 -16.54 -1.37
C CYS A 13 -5.62 -17.14 -2.77
N LEU A 14 -4.92 -18.23 -3.08
CA LEU A 14 -4.99 -18.89 -4.38
C LEU A 14 -6.38 -19.48 -4.65
N ARG A 15 -7.04 -20.06 -3.65
CA ARG A 15 -8.44 -20.50 -3.75
C ARG A 15 -9.37 -19.32 -4.08
N ALA A 16 -9.19 -18.16 -3.44
CA ALA A 16 -9.98 -16.97 -3.74
C ALA A 16 -9.73 -16.42 -5.14
N VAL A 17 -8.49 -16.54 -5.66
CA VAL A 17 -8.18 -16.19 -7.06
C VAL A 17 -8.80 -17.19 -8.04
N ALA A 18 -8.77 -18.48 -7.74
CA ALA A 18 -9.39 -19.51 -8.58
C ALA A 18 -10.92 -19.39 -8.66
N GLN A 19 -11.55 -18.76 -7.66
CA GLN A 19 -13.00 -18.55 -7.58
C GLN A 19 -13.46 -17.19 -8.11
N GLN A 20 -12.58 -16.42 -8.76
CA GLN A 20 -12.96 -15.14 -9.36
C GLN A 20 -13.96 -15.34 -10.52
N SER A 21 -14.93 -14.42 -10.60
CA SER A 21 -15.97 -14.44 -11.66
C SER A 21 -15.42 -14.07 -13.04
N TYR A 22 -14.27 -13.41 -13.13
CA TYR A 22 -13.67 -12.99 -14.39
C TYR A 22 -13.09 -14.18 -15.17
N PRO A 23 -13.62 -14.50 -16.36
CA PRO A 23 -13.30 -15.77 -17.03
C PRO A 23 -11.93 -15.79 -17.72
N ALA A 24 -11.31 -14.63 -17.95
CA ALA A 24 -10.08 -14.50 -18.72
C ALA A 24 -8.82 -14.36 -17.85
N ILE A 25 -8.81 -14.96 -16.64
CA ILE A 25 -7.58 -15.08 -15.83
C ILE A 25 -6.73 -16.19 -16.45
N ILE A 26 -5.59 -15.80 -17.02
CA ILE A 26 -4.72 -16.75 -17.74
C ILE A 26 -3.66 -17.40 -16.85
N GLU A 27 -3.17 -16.68 -15.85
CA GLU A 27 -2.11 -17.18 -14.95
C GLU A 27 -2.07 -16.40 -13.63
N VAL A 28 -1.44 -17.02 -12.62
CA VAL A 28 -0.98 -16.37 -11.38
C VAL A 28 0.54 -16.48 -11.33
N VAL A 29 1.25 -15.37 -11.46
CA VAL A 29 2.70 -15.37 -11.35
C VAL A 29 3.10 -15.12 -9.89
N LEU A 30 3.75 -16.11 -9.28
CA LEU A 30 4.20 -16.11 -7.90
C LEU A 30 5.72 -15.97 -7.86
N ALA A 31 6.22 -14.84 -7.32
CA ALA A 31 7.65 -14.59 -7.17
C ALA A 31 8.11 -15.00 -5.76
N ASP A 32 8.78 -16.15 -5.67
CA ASP A 32 9.23 -16.74 -4.42
C ASP A 32 10.60 -16.21 -3.99
N GLY A 33 10.68 -15.66 -2.79
CA GLY A 33 11.92 -15.16 -2.18
C GLY A 33 12.85 -16.24 -1.61
N GLY A 34 12.68 -17.49 -1.99
CA GLY A 34 13.41 -18.63 -1.43
C GLY A 34 12.77 -19.10 -0.13
N SER A 35 11.48 -19.41 -0.18
CA SER A 35 10.71 -19.97 0.94
C SER A 35 11.29 -21.32 1.39
N THR A 36 11.27 -21.54 2.70
CA THR A 36 11.76 -22.75 3.37
C THR A 36 10.63 -23.57 4.02
N ASP A 37 9.41 -23.03 3.97
CA ASP A 37 8.17 -23.71 4.39
C ASP A 37 7.44 -24.33 3.19
N GLU A 38 6.21 -24.77 3.39
CA GLU A 38 5.35 -25.42 2.38
C GLU A 38 4.84 -24.45 1.29
N THR A 39 5.30 -23.18 1.23
CA THR A 39 4.82 -22.16 0.27
C THR A 39 4.88 -22.65 -1.18
N ARG A 40 5.99 -23.26 -1.59
CA ARG A 40 6.18 -23.75 -2.97
C ARG A 40 5.31 -24.97 -3.25
N SER A 41 5.20 -25.87 -2.30
CA SER A 41 4.34 -27.06 -2.39
C SER A 41 2.88 -26.67 -2.56
N VAL A 42 2.39 -25.75 -1.72
CA VAL A 42 1.03 -25.20 -1.83
C VAL A 42 0.81 -24.55 -3.20
N ALA A 43 1.73 -23.73 -3.68
CA ALA A 43 1.63 -23.06 -4.98
C ALA A 43 1.55 -24.06 -6.15
N SER A 44 2.34 -25.12 -6.11
CA SER A 44 2.39 -26.18 -7.14
C SER A 44 1.10 -27.00 -7.21
N GLY A 45 0.24 -26.95 -6.20
CA GLY A 45 -1.08 -27.58 -6.21
C GLY A 45 -2.13 -26.88 -7.09
N PHE A 46 -1.80 -25.71 -7.66
CA PHE A 46 -2.71 -24.94 -8.51
C PHE A 46 -2.18 -24.89 -9.95
N ALA A 47 -2.94 -25.41 -10.90
CA ALA A 47 -2.49 -25.62 -12.29
C ALA A 47 -2.11 -24.35 -13.04
N ASN A 48 -2.72 -23.20 -12.71
CA ASN A 48 -2.47 -21.91 -13.37
C ASN A 48 -1.43 -21.03 -12.63
N VAL A 49 -0.71 -21.59 -11.63
CA VAL A 49 0.33 -20.85 -10.89
C VAL A 49 1.70 -21.10 -11.51
N LYS A 50 2.33 -20.02 -11.94
CA LYS A 50 3.71 -19.98 -12.44
C LYS A 50 4.62 -19.45 -11.33
N ILE A 51 5.53 -20.28 -10.84
CA ILE A 51 6.51 -19.88 -9.82
C ILE A 51 7.76 -19.35 -10.50
N VAL A 52 8.22 -18.17 -10.09
CA VAL A 52 9.46 -17.53 -10.52
C VAL A 52 10.33 -17.17 -9.33
N GLU A 53 11.65 -17.20 -9.49
CA GLU A 53 12.59 -16.91 -8.40
C GLU A 53 12.70 -15.40 -8.14
N ASN A 54 12.73 -15.00 -6.86
CA ASN A 54 13.08 -13.65 -6.43
C ASN A 54 14.37 -13.67 -5.60
N PRO A 55 15.55 -13.72 -6.24
CA PRO A 55 16.82 -13.91 -5.53
C PRO A 55 17.16 -12.75 -4.60
N ARG A 56 16.58 -11.56 -4.82
CA ARG A 56 16.79 -10.39 -3.96
C ARG A 56 16.00 -10.44 -2.66
N ARG A 57 15.01 -11.31 -2.54
CA ARG A 57 14.18 -11.53 -1.34
C ARG A 57 13.48 -10.27 -0.80
N ILE A 58 13.33 -9.25 -1.63
CA ILE A 58 12.61 -8.03 -1.29
C ILE A 58 11.35 -7.92 -2.13
N ARG A 59 10.28 -7.37 -1.54
CA ARG A 59 8.96 -7.31 -2.18
C ARG A 59 8.97 -6.59 -3.54
N PRO A 60 9.53 -5.37 -3.70
CA PRO A 60 9.50 -4.69 -5.00
C PRO A 60 10.26 -5.46 -6.09
N ALA A 61 11.37 -6.14 -5.77
CA ALA A 61 12.04 -6.99 -6.74
C ALA A 61 11.17 -8.19 -7.15
N GLY A 62 10.50 -8.84 -6.20
CA GLY A 62 9.55 -9.91 -6.50
C GLY A 62 8.39 -9.45 -7.37
N LEU A 63 7.85 -8.24 -7.13
CA LEU A 63 6.82 -7.65 -7.98
C LEU A 63 7.33 -7.43 -9.41
N ASN A 64 8.56 -6.90 -9.56
CA ASN A 64 9.16 -6.68 -10.87
C ASN A 64 9.43 -7.97 -11.64
N VAL A 65 9.95 -9.00 -10.96
CA VAL A 65 10.16 -10.32 -11.57
C VAL A 65 8.83 -10.93 -12.01
N ALA A 66 7.78 -10.81 -11.18
CA ALA A 66 6.44 -11.30 -11.55
C ALA A 66 5.86 -10.53 -12.74
N ILE A 67 6.01 -9.20 -12.80
CA ILE A 67 5.57 -8.35 -13.92
C ILE A 67 6.32 -8.70 -15.22
N ALA A 68 7.61 -8.96 -15.13
CA ALA A 68 8.43 -9.35 -16.28
C ALA A 68 8.01 -10.72 -16.84
N ALA A 69 7.65 -11.66 -15.96
CA ALA A 69 7.24 -13.01 -16.32
C ALA A 69 5.77 -13.15 -16.74
N ALA A 70 4.95 -12.11 -16.48
CA ALA A 70 3.53 -12.11 -16.78
C ALA A 70 3.28 -11.88 -18.28
N SER A 71 2.36 -12.66 -18.85
CA SER A 71 1.94 -12.61 -20.26
C SER A 71 0.61 -11.87 -20.49
N GLY A 72 -0.16 -11.61 -19.42
CA GLY A 72 -1.45 -10.93 -19.50
C GLY A 72 -1.35 -9.46 -19.91
N GLU A 73 -2.37 -8.96 -20.61
CA GLU A 73 -2.50 -7.54 -20.97
C GLU A 73 -2.78 -6.66 -19.75
N ILE A 74 -3.50 -7.19 -18.78
CA ILE A 74 -3.80 -6.54 -17.50
C ILE A 74 -3.14 -7.34 -16.40
N ILE A 75 -2.43 -6.66 -15.54
CA ILE A 75 -1.80 -7.22 -14.35
C ILE A 75 -2.57 -6.74 -13.12
N VAL A 76 -3.09 -7.69 -12.35
CA VAL A 76 -3.76 -7.44 -11.08
C VAL A 76 -2.84 -7.92 -9.95
N ARG A 77 -2.40 -6.98 -9.12
CA ARG A 77 -1.58 -7.34 -7.96
C ARG A 77 -2.42 -7.99 -6.88
N VAL A 78 -1.93 -9.08 -6.36
CA VAL A 78 -2.46 -9.77 -5.18
C VAL A 78 -1.35 -10.05 -4.18
N ASP A 79 -1.67 -9.99 -2.89
CA ASP A 79 -0.76 -10.30 -1.78
C ASP A 79 -1.34 -11.50 -1.00
N ALA A 80 -0.50 -12.45 -0.58
CA ALA A 80 -0.93 -13.71 0.06
C ALA A 80 -1.82 -13.53 1.31
N ARG A 81 -1.67 -12.40 2.02
CA ARG A 81 -2.44 -12.08 3.24
C ARG A 81 -3.72 -11.28 2.99
N THR A 82 -4.18 -11.22 1.74
CA THR A 82 -5.36 -10.45 1.38
C THR A 82 -6.44 -11.40 0.87
N ALA A 83 -7.66 -11.24 1.35
CA ALA A 83 -8.85 -11.84 0.77
C ALA A 83 -9.48 -10.86 -0.22
N PHE A 84 -10.13 -11.41 -1.25
CA PHE A 84 -10.70 -10.66 -2.36
C PHE A 84 -12.16 -11.02 -2.55
N ALA A 85 -12.98 -10.05 -2.98
CA ALA A 85 -14.34 -10.32 -3.41
C ALA A 85 -14.33 -11.22 -4.66
N PRO A 86 -15.37 -12.04 -4.88
CA PRO A 86 -15.43 -12.90 -6.07
C PRO A 86 -15.36 -12.16 -7.40
N ASP A 87 -15.77 -10.90 -7.44
CA ASP A 87 -15.76 -10.01 -8.60
C ASP A 87 -14.58 -9.02 -8.61
N TYR A 88 -13.56 -9.25 -7.78
CA TYR A 88 -12.42 -8.31 -7.62
C TYR A 88 -11.68 -8.05 -8.92
N VAL A 89 -11.32 -9.11 -9.68
CA VAL A 89 -10.58 -8.98 -10.94
C VAL A 89 -11.43 -8.30 -11.99
N GLU A 90 -12.70 -8.69 -12.14
CA GLU A 90 -13.65 -8.08 -13.06
C GLU A 90 -13.82 -6.57 -12.79
N ARG A 91 -13.96 -6.18 -11.53
CA ARG A 91 -14.03 -4.77 -11.13
C ARG A 91 -12.77 -4.01 -11.47
N CYS A 92 -11.59 -4.61 -11.27
CA CYS A 92 -10.31 -4.01 -11.63
C CYS A 92 -10.24 -3.74 -13.14
N VAL A 93 -10.58 -4.73 -13.98
CA VAL A 93 -10.59 -4.61 -15.45
C VAL A 93 -11.56 -3.52 -15.91
N THR A 94 -12.81 -3.60 -15.44
CA THR A 94 -13.86 -2.62 -15.79
C THR A 94 -13.46 -1.19 -15.38
N SER A 95 -12.86 -1.03 -14.20
CA SER A 95 -12.43 0.29 -13.73
C SER A 95 -11.25 0.84 -14.53
N LEU A 96 -10.30 -0.01 -14.97
CA LEU A 96 -9.21 0.38 -15.87
C LEU A 96 -9.76 0.90 -17.21
N ASP A 97 -10.72 0.17 -17.80
CA ASP A 97 -11.29 0.54 -19.09
C ASP A 97 -12.10 1.83 -19.01
N ARG A 98 -12.89 1.99 -17.95
CA ARG A 98 -13.73 3.18 -17.74
C ARG A 98 -12.96 4.44 -17.43
N SER A 99 -11.92 4.34 -16.60
CA SER A 99 -11.21 5.51 -16.08
C SER A 99 -10.07 5.98 -16.97
N GLY A 100 -9.48 5.08 -17.77
CA GLY A 100 -8.24 5.33 -18.50
C GLY A 100 -7.03 5.59 -17.57
N ALA A 101 -7.15 5.31 -16.26
CA ALA A 101 -6.10 5.54 -15.29
C ALA A 101 -4.91 4.59 -15.49
N ALA A 102 -3.72 5.03 -15.09
CA ALA A 102 -2.53 4.19 -15.07
C ALA A 102 -2.64 3.05 -14.06
N ILE A 103 -3.24 3.35 -12.91
CA ILE A 103 -3.47 2.38 -11.83
C ILE A 103 -4.89 2.52 -11.32
N VAL A 104 -5.58 1.42 -11.15
CA VAL A 104 -6.85 1.38 -10.42
C VAL A 104 -6.69 0.51 -9.17
N GLY A 105 -7.45 0.80 -8.15
CA GLY A 105 -7.51 -0.03 -6.95
C GLY A 105 -8.75 0.26 -6.12
N GLY A 106 -8.97 -0.57 -5.13
CA GLY A 106 -10.15 -0.53 -4.30
C GLY A 106 -9.89 -0.08 -2.87
N GLN A 107 -10.92 -0.27 -2.08
CA GLN A 107 -10.87 -0.06 -0.65
C GLN A 107 -10.32 -1.30 0.06
N MET A 108 -9.38 -1.05 0.96
CA MET A 108 -8.86 -2.07 1.86
C MET A 108 -9.73 -2.08 3.12
N ARG A 109 -10.49 -3.15 3.30
CA ARG A 109 -11.21 -3.42 4.53
C ARG A 109 -10.32 -4.19 5.50
N TYR A 110 -10.53 -4.01 6.78
CA TYR A 110 -9.80 -4.75 7.79
C TYR A 110 -10.69 -5.81 8.41
N GLU A 111 -10.20 -7.05 8.47
CA GLU A 111 -10.74 -8.09 9.33
C GLU A 111 -10.12 -7.95 10.72
N ALA A 112 -10.92 -8.03 11.77
CA ALA A 112 -10.48 -7.87 13.14
C ALA A 112 -11.36 -8.76 14.06
N ASP A 113 -10.78 -9.83 14.56
CA ASP A 113 -11.49 -10.85 15.34
C ASP A 113 -11.52 -10.51 16.83
N THR A 114 -10.46 -9.86 17.34
CA THR A 114 -10.33 -9.51 18.75
C THR A 114 -10.61 -8.04 19.00
N ALA A 115 -11.03 -7.69 20.23
CA ALA A 115 -11.22 -6.30 20.64
C ALA A 115 -9.93 -5.46 20.45
N SER A 116 -8.76 -6.07 20.69
CA SER A 116 -7.47 -5.42 20.45
C SER A 116 -7.26 -5.08 18.98
N GLN A 117 -7.54 -6.02 18.07
CA GLN A 117 -7.45 -5.79 16.63
C GLN A 117 -8.44 -4.71 16.18
N ARG A 118 -9.70 -4.75 16.67
CA ARG A 118 -10.71 -3.72 16.35
C ARG A 118 -10.26 -2.34 16.79
N GLY A 119 -9.68 -2.20 17.99
CA GLY A 119 -9.12 -0.92 18.46
C GLY A 119 -7.97 -0.40 17.58
N ILE A 120 -7.05 -1.28 17.15
CA ILE A 120 -6.00 -0.93 16.20
C ILE A 120 -6.58 -0.48 14.86
N VAL A 121 -7.55 -1.23 14.33
CA VAL A 121 -8.21 -0.92 13.05
C VAL A 121 -8.92 0.43 13.13
N ALA A 122 -9.69 0.68 14.20
CA ALA A 122 -10.37 1.95 14.43
C ALA A 122 -9.39 3.14 14.48
N ALA A 123 -8.19 2.94 15.07
CA ALA A 123 -7.13 3.96 15.02
C ALA A 123 -6.59 4.15 13.60
N MET A 124 -6.26 3.06 12.90
CA MET A 124 -5.66 3.10 11.54
C MET A 124 -6.60 3.68 10.48
N THR A 125 -7.91 3.53 10.64
CA THR A 125 -8.92 4.08 9.71
C THR A 125 -9.35 5.49 10.05
N SER A 126 -9.02 5.99 11.25
CA SER A 126 -9.36 7.34 11.68
C SER A 126 -8.47 8.41 11.02
N ARG A 127 -9.02 9.64 10.87
CA ARG A 127 -8.24 10.79 10.38
C ARG A 127 -7.10 11.17 11.32
N LEU A 128 -7.27 10.94 12.61
CA LEU A 128 -6.26 11.20 13.62
C LEU A 128 -5.08 10.23 13.53
N GLY A 129 -5.32 8.98 13.11
CA GLY A 129 -4.29 7.92 13.05
C GLY A 129 -3.48 7.92 11.78
N ALA A 130 -3.93 7.21 10.75
CA ALA A 130 -3.20 7.05 9.49
C ALA A 130 -3.48 8.14 8.45
N GLY A 131 -4.20 9.19 8.85
CA GLY A 131 -4.57 10.31 7.96
C GLY A 131 -5.70 9.97 6.98
N PRO A 132 -5.99 10.88 6.04
CA PRO A 132 -7.17 10.81 5.18
C PRO A 132 -7.02 9.91 3.95
N ALA A 133 -6.17 8.88 3.95
CA ALA A 133 -6.01 7.98 2.81
C ALA A 133 -7.36 7.37 2.40
N ALA A 134 -7.79 7.65 1.16
CA ALA A 134 -9.13 7.34 0.69
C ALA A 134 -9.43 5.83 0.68
N PHE A 135 -8.44 5.01 0.32
CA PHE A 135 -8.58 3.55 0.25
C PHE A 135 -8.80 2.86 1.62
N ARG A 136 -8.55 3.57 2.72
CA ARG A 136 -8.76 3.05 4.10
C ARG A 136 -10.13 3.36 4.66
N ARG A 137 -10.96 4.05 3.92
CA ARG A 137 -12.31 4.44 4.37
C ARG A 137 -13.34 3.84 3.46
N GLU A 138 -14.38 3.27 4.05
CA GLU A 138 -15.49 2.68 3.31
C GLU A 138 -16.38 3.74 2.68
N GLY A 139 -17.00 3.36 1.56
CA GLY A 139 -17.94 4.19 0.81
C GLY A 139 -17.29 5.25 -0.07
N GLY A 140 -18.10 6.17 -0.53
CA GLY A 140 -17.71 7.22 -1.47
C GLY A 140 -17.93 6.84 -2.94
N GLN A 141 -17.65 7.80 -3.82
CA GLN A 141 -17.76 7.63 -5.27
C GLN A 141 -16.40 7.31 -5.89
N PRO A 142 -16.37 6.62 -7.03
CA PRO A 142 -15.17 6.42 -7.82
C PRO A 142 -14.54 7.77 -8.18
N ARG A 143 -13.19 7.90 -8.01
CA ARG A 143 -12.47 9.17 -8.25
C ARG A 143 -10.97 8.98 -8.38
N PHE A 144 -10.30 9.97 -8.95
CA PHE A 144 -8.84 10.06 -8.90
C PHE A 144 -8.37 10.38 -7.48
N VAL A 145 -7.26 9.74 -7.07
CA VAL A 145 -6.67 9.85 -5.73
C VAL A 145 -5.14 9.85 -5.83
N ASP A 146 -4.47 10.10 -4.72
CA ASP A 146 -3.01 10.04 -4.63
C ASP A 146 -2.47 8.61 -4.45
N THR A 147 -3.27 7.68 -3.96
CA THR A 147 -2.84 6.31 -3.70
C THR A 147 -4.01 5.35 -3.52
N VAL A 148 -3.81 4.10 -3.93
CA VAL A 148 -4.71 2.97 -3.71
C VAL A 148 -3.98 1.81 -3.05
N TYR A 149 -4.72 0.81 -2.60
CA TYR A 149 -4.19 -0.44 -2.07
C TYR A 149 -4.06 -1.48 -3.18
N LEU A 150 -2.95 -2.21 -3.23
CA LEU A 150 -2.57 -3.18 -4.26
C LEU A 150 -2.43 -2.54 -5.64
N GLY A 151 -3.46 -2.59 -6.45
CA GLY A 151 -3.51 -1.98 -7.78
C GLY A 151 -3.59 -2.98 -8.90
N ALA A 152 -4.31 -2.56 -9.95
CA ALA A 152 -4.31 -3.20 -11.26
C ALA A 152 -3.91 -2.18 -12.31
N PHE A 153 -3.23 -2.62 -13.36
CA PHE A 153 -2.67 -1.77 -14.40
C PHE A 153 -2.51 -2.53 -15.73
N ARG A 154 -2.47 -1.79 -16.81
CA ARG A 154 -2.09 -2.40 -18.11
C ARG A 154 -0.62 -2.78 -18.08
N ALA A 155 -0.28 -3.96 -18.61
CA ALA A 155 1.10 -4.45 -18.64
C ALA A 155 2.04 -3.51 -19.39
N SER A 156 1.57 -2.87 -20.47
CA SER A 156 2.31 -1.83 -21.20
C SER A 156 2.64 -0.64 -20.29
N THR A 157 1.64 -0.10 -19.60
CA THR A 157 1.79 1.07 -18.73
C THR A 157 2.76 0.82 -17.58
N ILE A 158 2.64 -0.31 -16.85
CA ILE A 158 3.56 -0.58 -15.74
C ILE A 158 4.99 -0.83 -16.23
N ARG A 159 5.17 -1.42 -17.42
CA ARG A 159 6.49 -1.59 -18.02
C ARG A 159 7.09 -0.26 -18.48
N GLU A 160 6.31 0.62 -19.08
CA GLU A 160 6.73 1.98 -19.46
C GLU A 160 7.10 2.81 -18.23
N MET A 161 6.37 2.69 -17.15
CA MET A 161 6.71 3.29 -15.85
C MET A 161 7.99 2.72 -15.24
N GLY A 162 8.57 1.62 -15.76
CA GLY A 162 9.77 0.97 -15.25
C GLY A 162 9.53 0.08 -14.02
N GLY A 163 8.29 -0.34 -13.76
CA GLY A 163 7.96 -1.21 -12.63
C GLY A 163 8.07 -0.53 -11.26
N TYR A 164 8.21 -1.34 -10.23
CA TYR A 164 8.36 -0.89 -8.84
C TYR A 164 9.80 -0.47 -8.53
N ASP A 165 9.97 0.59 -7.75
CA ASP A 165 11.28 1.03 -7.28
C ASP A 165 11.80 0.10 -6.16
N GLU A 166 12.81 -0.68 -6.47
CA GLU A 166 13.40 -1.64 -5.54
C GLU A 166 14.17 -0.99 -4.38
N TRP A 167 14.51 0.28 -4.52
CA TRP A 167 15.13 1.05 -3.45
C TRP A 167 14.11 1.53 -2.40
N SER A 168 12.83 1.58 -2.71
CA SER A 168 11.77 2.13 -1.83
C SER A 168 11.61 1.38 -0.50
N GLY A 169 12.03 0.12 -0.44
CA GLY A 169 12.19 -0.64 0.81
C GLY A 169 10.89 -0.93 1.58
N GLY A 170 9.72 -0.86 0.93
CA GLY A 170 8.40 -1.13 1.55
C GLY A 170 7.47 0.09 1.57
N ASN A 171 7.72 1.08 0.71
CA ASN A 171 6.79 2.16 0.35
C ASN A 171 6.65 2.20 -1.18
N GLU A 172 6.84 1.04 -1.80
CA GLU A 172 6.85 0.82 -3.23
C GLU A 172 5.55 1.26 -3.90
N ASP A 173 4.41 1.04 -3.22
CA ASP A 173 3.09 1.43 -3.73
C ASP A 173 2.95 2.95 -3.82
N ALA A 174 3.32 3.65 -2.76
CA ALA A 174 3.20 5.11 -2.75
C ALA A 174 4.18 5.78 -3.72
N GLU A 175 5.35 5.17 -3.95
CA GLU A 175 6.33 5.63 -4.94
C GLU A 175 5.80 5.41 -6.36
N LEU A 176 5.27 4.22 -6.65
CA LEU A 176 4.67 3.90 -7.93
C LEU A 176 3.45 4.79 -8.22
N ASN A 177 2.54 4.93 -7.25
CA ASN A 177 1.35 5.76 -7.37
C ASN A 177 1.71 7.25 -7.62
N TRP A 178 2.82 7.72 -7.04
CA TRP A 178 3.29 9.08 -7.31
C TRP A 178 3.76 9.23 -8.77
N ARG A 179 4.53 8.27 -9.32
CA ARG A 179 4.92 8.29 -10.74
C ARG A 179 3.73 8.11 -11.68
N ALA A 180 2.73 7.34 -11.28
CA ALA A 180 1.54 7.09 -12.08
C ALA A 180 0.74 8.37 -12.41
N GLN A 181 0.92 9.47 -11.66
CA GLN A 181 0.28 10.74 -11.96
C GLN A 181 0.64 11.27 -13.35
N ASP A 182 1.85 10.97 -13.84
CA ASP A 182 2.33 11.38 -15.17
C ASP A 182 1.84 10.44 -16.29
N PHE A 183 1.19 9.31 -15.95
CA PHE A 183 0.73 8.26 -16.86
C PHE A 183 -0.80 8.09 -16.90
N GLY A 184 -1.56 9.06 -16.44
CA GLY A 184 -3.03 8.99 -16.38
C GLY A 184 -3.59 8.88 -14.97
N GLY A 185 -2.72 8.87 -13.95
CA GLY A 185 -3.13 8.96 -12.54
C GLY A 185 -3.55 7.65 -11.90
N VAL A 186 -4.04 7.77 -10.67
CA VAL A 186 -4.46 6.67 -9.82
C VAL A 186 -5.95 6.80 -9.51
N TYR A 187 -6.72 5.76 -9.78
CA TYR A 187 -8.18 5.79 -9.64
C TYR A 187 -8.63 4.82 -8.54
N LEU A 188 -9.41 5.34 -7.60
CA LEU A 188 -10.06 4.56 -6.56
C LEU A 188 -11.50 4.24 -6.98
N ASP A 189 -11.81 2.95 -7.08
CA ASP A 189 -13.17 2.47 -7.22
C ASP A 189 -13.61 1.73 -5.95
N PRO A 190 -14.56 2.26 -5.17
CA PRO A 190 -15.03 1.62 -3.94
C PRO A 190 -15.70 0.27 -4.15
N SER A 191 -16.08 -0.08 -5.38
CA SER A 191 -16.65 -1.39 -5.71
C SER A 191 -15.61 -2.51 -5.72
N ILE A 192 -14.33 -2.18 -5.89
CA ILE A 192 -13.20 -3.13 -5.80
C ILE A 192 -12.94 -3.37 -4.31
N LYS A 193 -13.28 -4.56 -3.82
CA LYS A 193 -13.23 -4.89 -2.38
C LYS A 193 -12.16 -5.92 -2.09
N SER A 194 -11.34 -5.61 -1.06
CA SER A 194 -10.36 -6.54 -0.50
C SER A 194 -10.33 -6.44 1.02
N TRP A 195 -9.94 -7.53 1.68
CA TRP A 195 -9.87 -7.60 3.14
C TRP A 195 -8.44 -7.93 3.56
N TYR A 196 -7.97 -7.23 4.54
CA TYR A 196 -6.65 -7.40 5.13
C TYR A 196 -6.78 -7.73 6.62
N LEU A 197 -6.17 -8.82 7.05
CA LEU A 197 -6.18 -9.19 8.46
C LEU A 197 -5.37 -8.17 9.28
N GLY A 198 -6.02 -7.56 10.26
CA GLY A 198 -5.43 -6.56 11.15
C GLY A 198 -4.21 -7.10 11.91
N ARG A 199 -3.31 -6.20 12.31
CA ARG A 199 -2.13 -6.58 13.11
C ARG A 199 -2.55 -6.97 14.53
N GLU A 200 -1.86 -7.95 15.09
CA GLU A 200 -2.02 -8.33 16.48
C GLU A 200 -1.06 -7.53 17.36
N GLY A 201 -1.64 -6.68 18.20
CA GLY A 201 -0.95 -5.96 19.27
C GLY A 201 -0.15 -4.72 18.87
N LEU A 202 0.07 -3.87 19.87
CA LEU A 202 0.73 -2.56 19.72
C LEU A 202 2.19 -2.66 19.27
N GLY A 203 2.91 -3.73 19.64
CA GLY A 203 4.29 -3.92 19.22
C GLY A 203 4.43 -4.17 17.71
N ALA A 204 3.51 -4.94 17.11
CA ALA A 204 3.47 -5.14 15.66
C ALA A 204 3.06 -3.85 14.93
N LEU A 205 2.12 -3.08 15.50
CA LEU A 205 1.71 -1.79 15.01
C LEU A 205 2.88 -0.78 15.03
N ALA A 206 3.64 -0.71 16.12
CA ALA A 206 4.81 0.16 16.24
C ALA A 206 5.85 -0.16 15.16
N ARG A 207 6.20 -1.44 14.98
CA ARG A 207 7.14 -1.87 13.93
C ARG A 207 6.66 -1.51 12.53
N GLN A 208 5.37 -1.61 12.28
CA GLN A 208 4.77 -1.24 10.99
C GLN A 208 4.86 0.25 10.73
N PHE A 209 4.45 1.09 11.68
CA PHE A 209 4.48 2.55 11.54
C PHE A 209 5.89 3.12 11.51
N TYR A 210 6.83 2.54 12.27
CA TYR A 210 8.25 2.89 12.16
C TYR A 210 8.76 2.67 10.71
N ARG A 211 8.45 1.52 10.11
CA ARG A 211 8.83 1.25 8.71
C ARG A 211 8.15 2.22 7.74
N TYR A 212 6.89 2.55 7.96
CA TYR A 212 6.18 3.53 7.14
C TYR A 212 6.85 4.91 7.20
N GLY A 213 7.18 5.41 8.38
CA GLY A 213 7.90 6.69 8.53
C GLY A 213 9.26 6.66 7.86
N HIS A 214 10.07 5.62 8.14
CA HIS A 214 11.40 5.46 7.56
C HIS A 214 11.38 5.43 6.02
N ASN A 215 10.52 4.62 5.44
CA ASN A 215 10.42 4.46 3.99
C ASN A 215 9.81 5.71 3.34
N ARG A 216 8.87 6.39 4.01
CA ARG A 216 8.33 7.66 3.50
C ARG A 216 9.39 8.75 3.42
N ALA A 217 10.26 8.85 4.40
CA ALA A 217 11.40 9.77 4.37
C ALA A 217 12.32 9.49 3.16
N ARG A 218 12.55 8.21 2.85
CA ARG A 218 13.32 7.79 1.66
C ARG A 218 12.63 8.24 0.37
N THR A 219 11.32 8.00 0.25
CA THR A 219 10.55 8.42 -0.94
C THR A 219 10.60 9.94 -1.13
N ILE A 220 10.44 10.75 -0.07
CA ILE A 220 10.52 12.21 -0.14
C ILE A 220 11.92 12.67 -0.57
N ARG A 221 12.97 12.03 -0.11
CA ARG A 221 14.36 12.35 -0.54
C ARG A 221 14.59 12.07 -2.01
N LYS A 222 13.98 11.02 -2.57
CA LYS A 222 14.03 10.68 -3.99
C LYS A 222 13.13 11.59 -4.83
N HIS A 223 11.95 11.88 -4.32
CA HIS A 223 10.89 12.66 -4.96
C HIS A 223 10.40 13.78 -4.02
N PRO A 224 11.13 14.92 -3.89
CA PRO A 224 10.77 15.98 -2.93
C PRO A 224 9.35 16.52 -3.14
N ARG A 225 8.89 16.58 -4.39
CA ARG A 225 7.51 16.99 -4.73
C ARG A 225 6.42 16.03 -4.26
N SER A 226 6.78 14.81 -3.82
CA SER A 226 5.84 13.84 -3.23
C SER A 226 5.45 14.18 -1.78
N LEU A 227 6.08 15.20 -1.17
CA LEU A 227 5.74 15.66 0.17
C LEU A 227 4.35 16.31 0.14
N SER A 228 3.44 15.81 0.98
CA SER A 228 2.13 16.42 1.19
C SER A 228 2.00 16.96 2.63
N TYR A 229 1.11 17.93 2.84
CA TYR A 229 0.84 18.53 4.16
C TYR A 229 0.50 17.50 5.24
N ARG A 230 -0.13 16.39 4.86
CA ARG A 230 -0.50 15.29 5.78
C ARG A 230 0.69 14.67 6.48
N GLN A 231 1.84 14.62 5.82
CA GLN A 231 3.06 14.04 6.37
C GLN A 231 3.80 14.99 7.31
N LEU A 232 3.41 16.27 7.32
CA LEU A 232 3.94 17.26 8.26
C LEU A 232 3.26 17.21 9.62
N ALA A 233 2.09 16.56 9.74
CA ALA A 233 1.32 16.53 10.99
C ALA A 233 2.11 15.92 12.16
N VAL A 234 2.77 14.77 11.94
CA VAL A 234 3.57 14.12 12.98
C VAL A 234 4.84 14.92 13.32
N PRO A 235 5.68 15.36 12.36
CA PRO A 235 6.78 16.29 12.65
C PRO A 235 6.34 17.55 13.39
N ALA A 236 5.22 18.15 12.98
CA ALA A 236 4.69 19.35 13.67
C ALA A 236 4.27 19.06 15.12
N LEU A 237 3.65 17.90 15.39
CA LEU A 237 3.35 17.45 16.74
C LEU A 237 4.63 17.35 17.58
N PHE A 238 5.70 16.72 17.08
CA PHE A 238 6.96 16.60 17.79
C PHE A 238 7.62 17.96 18.05
N LEU A 239 7.65 18.86 17.06
CA LEU A 239 8.13 20.23 17.23
C LEU A 239 7.31 20.98 18.26
N GLY A 240 6.00 20.80 18.28
CA GLY A 240 5.12 21.39 19.28
C GLY A 240 5.43 20.89 20.69
N LEU A 241 5.70 19.58 20.86
CA LEU A 241 6.00 18.97 22.15
C LEU A 241 7.37 19.39 22.73
N VAL A 242 8.31 19.89 21.92
CA VAL A 242 9.58 20.45 22.39
C VAL A 242 9.58 22.00 22.47
N SER A 243 8.48 22.65 22.05
CA SER A 243 8.31 24.10 22.06
C SER A 243 7.94 24.62 23.45
N PRO A 244 8.02 25.96 23.69
CA PRO A 244 7.48 26.57 24.89
C PRO A 244 5.99 26.27 25.15
N ARG A 245 5.23 25.96 24.08
CA ARG A 245 3.79 25.62 24.13
C ARG A 245 3.53 24.12 24.35
N ARG A 246 4.52 23.34 24.75
CA ARG A 246 4.43 21.87 24.91
C ARG A 246 3.21 21.38 25.71
N ARG A 247 2.85 22.11 26.78
CA ARG A 247 1.69 21.75 27.62
C ARG A 247 0.38 21.87 26.86
N GLN A 248 0.18 22.97 26.10
CA GLN A 248 -1.02 23.17 25.29
C GLN A 248 -1.11 22.12 24.19
N VAL A 249 -0.01 21.82 23.50
CA VAL A 249 0.05 20.80 22.45
C VAL A 249 -0.26 19.42 23.02
N LEU A 250 0.31 19.06 24.18
CA LEU A 250 0.02 17.78 24.83
C LEU A 250 -1.44 17.68 25.25
N VAL A 251 -2.00 18.72 25.87
CA VAL A 251 -3.43 18.75 26.27
C VAL A 251 -4.33 18.60 25.04
N ALA A 252 -4.09 19.38 23.99
CA ALA A 252 -4.87 19.28 22.77
C ALA A 252 -4.80 17.88 22.14
N TYR A 253 -3.61 17.28 22.11
CA TYR A 253 -3.42 15.92 21.62
C TYR A 253 -4.19 14.89 22.46
N VAL A 254 -4.06 14.94 23.78
CA VAL A 254 -4.76 14.02 24.69
C VAL A 254 -6.28 14.18 24.55
N VAL A 255 -6.79 15.41 24.51
CA VAL A 255 -8.22 15.68 24.31
C VAL A 255 -8.70 15.08 22.99
N ALA A 256 -7.96 15.25 21.88
CA ALA A 256 -8.33 14.67 20.57
C ALA A 256 -8.36 13.12 20.62
N VAL A 257 -7.39 12.50 21.27
CA VAL A 257 -7.32 11.03 21.43
C VAL A 257 -8.48 10.53 22.30
N LEU A 258 -8.76 11.18 23.41
CA LEU A 258 -9.85 10.79 24.33
C LEU A 258 -11.22 11.04 23.69
N ALA A 259 -11.40 12.13 22.96
CA ALA A 259 -12.65 12.40 22.21
C ALA A 259 -12.90 11.31 21.19
N ARG A 260 -11.87 10.86 20.46
CA ARG A 260 -12.00 9.73 19.52
C ARG A 260 -12.33 8.42 20.25
N GLY A 261 -11.71 8.19 21.42
CA GLY A 261 -12.02 7.04 22.28
C GLY A 261 -13.46 7.06 22.77
N ALA A 262 -13.97 8.23 23.18
CA ALA A 262 -15.36 8.39 23.62
C ALA A 262 -16.39 8.07 22.51
N LEU A 263 -16.09 8.43 21.25
CA LEU A 263 -16.93 8.05 20.12
C LEU A 263 -16.96 6.52 19.91
N GLU A 264 -15.84 5.85 20.09
CA GLU A 264 -15.77 4.38 19.97
C GLU A 264 -16.43 3.67 21.17
N LEU A 265 -16.45 4.30 22.33
CA LEU A 265 -17.04 3.73 23.54
C LEU A 265 -18.54 3.40 23.35
N VAL A 266 -19.21 4.13 22.47
CA VAL A 266 -20.64 3.91 22.16
C VAL A 266 -20.85 2.63 21.33
N SER A 267 -19.92 2.34 20.40
CA SER A 267 -20.06 1.23 19.44
C SER A 267 -19.31 -0.04 19.84
N ASP A 268 -18.11 0.08 20.42
CA ASP A 268 -17.26 -1.05 20.79
C ASP A 268 -16.42 -0.75 22.05
N PRO A 269 -17.03 -0.74 23.26
CA PRO A 269 -16.33 -0.44 24.51
C PRO A 269 -15.04 -1.26 24.73
N PRO A 270 -14.99 -2.59 24.45
CA PRO A 270 -13.80 -3.38 24.64
C PRO A 270 -12.60 -2.97 23.77
N ALA A 271 -12.82 -2.31 22.64
CA ALA A 271 -11.77 -1.86 21.73
C ALA A 271 -11.08 -0.56 22.18
N VAL A 272 -11.73 0.24 23.04
CA VAL A 272 -11.30 1.59 23.43
C VAL A 272 -9.88 1.64 24.04
N PRO A 273 -9.48 0.78 24.98
CA PRO A 273 -8.13 0.85 25.55
C PRO A 273 -7.05 0.72 24.48
N THR A 274 -7.21 -0.23 23.55
CA THR A 274 -6.25 -0.44 22.45
C THR A 274 -6.33 0.67 21.41
N LEU A 275 -7.52 1.20 21.11
CA LEU A 275 -7.69 2.36 20.24
C LEU A 275 -6.89 3.57 20.76
N VAL A 276 -7.10 3.95 22.02
CA VAL A 276 -6.45 5.09 22.64
C VAL A 276 -4.92 4.92 22.68
N ALA A 277 -4.44 3.73 23.02
CA ALA A 277 -3.01 3.42 23.05
C ALA A 277 -2.39 3.36 21.64
N SER A 278 -3.19 3.06 20.60
CA SER A 278 -2.69 2.97 19.23
C SER A 278 -2.23 4.33 18.67
N PHE A 279 -2.90 5.43 19.00
CA PHE A 279 -2.53 6.75 18.48
C PHE A 279 -1.10 7.17 18.84
N PRO A 280 -0.71 7.23 20.14
CA PRO A 280 0.65 7.59 20.50
C PRO A 280 1.68 6.56 19.96
N THR A 281 1.32 5.27 19.95
CA THR A 281 2.17 4.23 19.37
C THR A 281 2.46 4.48 17.89
N MET A 282 1.44 4.78 17.10
CA MET A 282 1.56 5.05 15.66
C MET A 282 2.37 6.33 15.40
N HIS A 283 2.04 7.41 16.07
CA HIS A 283 2.69 8.71 15.87
C HIS A 283 4.15 8.68 16.30
N ALA A 284 4.44 8.13 17.48
CA ALA A 284 5.83 8.00 17.97
C ALA A 284 6.66 7.11 17.04
N ALA A 285 6.16 5.94 16.71
CA ALA A 285 6.87 5.01 15.84
C ALA A 285 7.11 5.59 14.44
N TRP A 286 6.09 6.23 13.85
CA TRP A 286 6.22 6.86 12.53
C TRP A 286 7.22 8.01 12.56
N GLY A 287 7.15 8.89 13.57
CA GLY A 287 8.04 10.04 13.72
C GLY A 287 9.51 9.62 13.90
N LEU A 288 9.78 8.63 14.75
CA LEU A 288 11.12 8.07 14.93
C LEU A 288 11.66 7.43 13.65
N GLY A 289 10.81 6.67 12.94
CA GLY A 289 11.16 6.10 11.65
C GLY A 289 11.48 7.17 10.62
N PHE A 290 10.67 8.23 10.54
CA PHE A 290 10.85 9.34 9.62
C PHE A 290 12.16 10.11 9.88
N LEU A 291 12.45 10.46 11.14
CA LEU A 291 13.70 11.09 11.51
C LEU A 291 14.91 10.24 11.13
N ARG A 292 14.87 8.92 11.41
CA ARG A 292 15.95 8.02 11.02
C ARG A 292 16.10 7.93 9.49
N GLY A 293 14.98 7.95 8.75
CA GLY A 293 14.99 7.88 7.28
C GLY A 293 15.55 9.15 6.63
N ILE A 294 15.35 10.33 7.24
CA ILE A 294 15.92 11.60 6.75
C ILE A 294 17.41 11.70 7.05
N THR A 295 17.83 11.30 8.27
CA THR A 295 19.21 11.49 8.74
C THR A 295 20.19 10.46 8.17
N ARG A 296 19.74 9.25 7.83
CA ARG A 296 20.59 8.22 7.26
C ARG A 296 21.01 8.62 5.84
N ARG A 297 22.30 8.85 5.60
CA ARG A 297 22.89 8.89 4.26
C ARG A 297 22.74 7.50 3.66
N ALA A 298 21.62 7.23 2.97
CA ALA A 298 21.50 6.04 2.16
C ALA A 298 22.34 6.26 0.90
N GLU A 299 23.19 5.33 0.56
CA GLU A 299 23.75 5.23 -0.77
C GLU A 299 22.57 5.21 -1.75
N LEU A 300 22.47 6.26 -2.55
CA LEU A 300 21.50 6.37 -3.62
C LEU A 300 21.99 5.45 -4.76
N GLY A 301 21.84 4.14 -4.55
CA GLY A 301 22.08 3.17 -5.60
C GLY A 301 21.14 3.49 -6.77
N ARG A 302 21.69 4.01 -7.84
CA ARG A 302 21.01 4.17 -9.13
C ARG A 302 20.77 2.76 -9.71
N SER A 303 19.80 2.03 -9.23
CA SER A 303 19.27 0.89 -9.95
C SER A 303 18.24 1.41 -10.96
N LYS A 304 18.69 1.78 -12.13
CA LYS A 304 17.82 1.76 -13.31
C LYS A 304 17.61 0.30 -13.65
N MET A 305 16.50 -0.28 -13.26
CA MET A 305 16.12 -1.57 -13.80
C MET A 305 15.49 -1.34 -15.17
N THR A 306 16.20 -1.76 -16.20
CA THR A 306 15.64 -1.96 -17.53
C THR A 306 14.92 -3.31 -17.50
N LEU A 307 13.61 -3.31 -17.51
CA LEU A 307 12.86 -4.54 -17.76
C LEU A 307 13.25 -5.05 -19.15
N PRO A 308 13.59 -6.34 -19.35
CA PRO A 308 13.84 -6.89 -20.67
C PRO A 308 12.63 -6.64 -21.57
N GLY A 309 12.80 -5.88 -22.66
CA GLY A 309 11.74 -5.59 -23.62
C GLY A 309 11.44 -4.10 -23.83
N ALA A 310 12.00 -3.17 -23.08
CA ALA A 310 11.92 -1.73 -23.39
C ALA A 310 12.91 -1.39 -24.52
N ALA A 311 12.54 -1.73 -25.76
CA ALA A 311 13.22 -1.21 -26.95
C ALA A 311 13.00 0.31 -27.00
N ALA A 312 14.08 1.05 -27.23
CA ALA A 312 14.08 2.49 -27.39
C ALA A 312 13.16 2.90 -28.55
N SER A 313 11.93 3.27 -28.26
CA SER A 313 11.10 4.04 -29.16
C SER A 313 11.49 5.52 -29.00
N GLY A 314 11.97 6.09 -30.11
CA GLY A 314 12.49 7.45 -30.16
C GLY A 314 11.49 8.50 -29.66
N SER A 315 12.02 9.48 -28.98
CA SER A 315 11.32 10.63 -28.43
C SER A 315 10.57 11.38 -29.51
N SER A 316 9.24 11.32 -29.53
CA SER A 316 8.43 12.44 -30.03
C SER A 316 8.10 13.35 -28.83
N LYS A 317 8.62 14.54 -28.87
CA LYS A 317 8.33 15.63 -27.93
C LYS A 317 6.99 16.25 -28.33
N ASP A 318 5.88 15.65 -27.98
CA ASP A 318 4.58 16.33 -27.96
C ASP A 318 3.65 15.53 -27.03
N GLY A 319 3.85 15.71 -25.74
CA GLY A 319 2.96 15.21 -24.70
C GLY A 319 1.99 16.29 -24.24
N PRO A 320 0.74 15.97 -23.88
CA PRO A 320 -0.21 16.95 -23.36
C PRO A 320 0.30 17.55 -22.05
N ALA A 321 -0.02 18.83 -21.84
CA ALA A 321 0.41 19.63 -20.70
C ALA A 321 0.07 18.97 -19.34
N PRO A 322 0.91 19.12 -18.31
CA PRO A 322 0.70 18.48 -17.00
C PRO A 322 -0.56 19.02 -16.32
N LEU A 323 -1.41 18.12 -15.84
CA LEU A 323 -2.65 18.39 -15.10
C LEU A 323 -2.40 18.93 -13.66
N SER A 324 -1.43 19.82 -13.48
CA SER A 324 -1.05 20.34 -12.16
C SER A 324 -2.01 21.36 -11.54
N SER A 325 -3.13 21.71 -12.19
CA SER A 325 -4.02 22.80 -11.74
C SER A 325 -5.43 22.34 -11.28
N ARG A 326 -5.68 21.06 -11.07
CA ARG A 326 -7.02 20.55 -10.70
C ARG A 326 -7.23 20.14 -9.25
N TRP A 327 -6.30 20.49 -8.36
CA TRP A 327 -6.42 20.12 -6.94
C TRP A 327 -6.23 21.34 -6.03
N GLN A 328 -7.22 22.22 -6.00
CA GLN A 328 -7.50 23.12 -4.89
C GLN A 328 -8.70 22.62 -4.10
#